data_7ff2a58fa9d2e526660f352bf5b39448
#
_entry.id   7ff2a58fa9d2e526660f352bf5b39448
#
_cell.length_a   1.000
_cell.length_b   1.000
_cell.length_c   1.000
_cell.angle_alpha   90.00
_cell.angle_beta   90.00
_cell.angle_gamma   90.00
#
_symmetry.space_group_name_H-M   'P 1'
#
loop_
_entity.id
_entity.type
_entity.pdbx_description
1 polymer ?
#
loop_
_entity_poly.entity_id
_entity_poly.type
_entity_poly.pdbx_seq_one_letter_code
_entity_poly.pdbx_strand_id
1 'polypeptide(L)' 'MERNDLFSIGDMARMFHLSVGSLRHYEAMGLITPEYVDPATGYRYYSARQFEPLNTIRYLRALDMPLP' A
#
# COMPACT_ATOMS: atom_id res chain seq x y z
N MET A 1 -15.99 10.76 1.90
CA MET A 1 -15.70 9.33 2.09
C MET A 1 -15.50 9.01 3.54
N GLU A 2 -16.09 7.91 3.97
CA GLU A 2 -16.01 7.50 5.37
C GLU A 2 -14.69 6.80 5.62
N ARG A 3 -14.05 7.13 6.74
CA ARG A 3 -12.78 6.53 7.06
C ARG A 3 -12.88 5.04 7.36
N ASN A 4 -14.05 4.58 7.80
CA ASN A 4 -14.20 3.16 8.08
C ASN A 4 -14.19 2.30 6.82
N ASP A 5 -14.22 2.92 5.65
CA ASP A 5 -14.07 2.20 4.39
C ASP A 5 -12.62 2.14 3.94
N LEU A 6 -11.72 2.65 4.76
CA LEU A 6 -10.32 2.77 4.39
C LEU A 6 -9.46 1.95 5.34
N PHE A 7 -8.30 1.58 4.85
CA PHE A 7 -7.31 0.82 5.62
C PHE A 7 -6.05 1.66 5.77
N SER A 8 -5.50 1.68 6.97
CA SER A 8 -4.26 2.40 7.20
C SER A 8 -3.11 1.67 6.52
N ILE A 9 -1.97 2.36 6.36
CA ILE A 9 -0.79 1.71 5.80
C ILE A 9 -0.35 0.54 6.68
N GLY A 10 -0.54 0.65 8.00
CA GLY A 10 -0.23 -0.46 8.90
C GLY A 10 -1.14 -1.65 8.68
N ASP A 11 -2.44 -1.39 8.44
CA ASP A 11 -3.39 -2.46 8.13
C ASP A 11 -3.00 -3.17 6.85
N MET A 12 -2.64 -2.41 5.82
CA MET A 12 -2.23 -2.97 4.55
C MET A 12 -0.97 -3.83 4.71
N ALA A 13 -0.03 -3.34 5.49
CA ALA A 13 1.21 -4.08 5.74
C ALA A 13 0.92 -5.42 6.37
N ARG A 14 0.03 -5.45 7.36
CA ARG A 14 -0.32 -6.70 8.03
C ARG A 14 -1.05 -7.66 7.10
N MET A 15 -2.00 -7.14 6.35
CA MET A 15 -2.81 -8.00 5.48
C MET A 15 -2.00 -8.64 4.36
N PHE A 16 -1.00 -7.93 3.86
CA PHE A 16 -0.22 -8.41 2.73
C PHE A 16 1.16 -8.90 3.11
N HIS A 17 1.43 -8.95 4.41
CA HIS A 17 2.73 -9.44 4.93
C HIS A 17 3.89 -8.65 4.35
N LEU A 18 3.71 -7.33 4.33
CA LEU A 18 4.74 -6.41 3.85
C LEU A 18 5.13 -5.48 5.00
N SER A 19 6.29 -4.85 4.89
CA SER A 19 6.63 -3.81 5.83
C SER A 19 6.03 -2.48 5.37
N VAL A 20 5.82 -1.59 6.32
CA VAL A 20 5.37 -0.24 5.99
C VAL A 20 6.39 0.43 5.08
N GLY A 21 7.68 0.14 5.30
CA GLY A 21 8.72 0.69 4.45
C GLY A 21 8.59 0.25 3.00
N SER A 22 8.23 -1.02 2.78
CA SER A 22 8.01 -1.51 1.42
C SER A 22 6.86 -0.78 0.75
N LEU A 23 5.77 -0.58 1.48
CA LEU A 23 4.61 0.13 0.92
C LEU A 23 4.97 1.57 0.57
N ARG A 24 5.72 2.23 1.44
CA ARG A 24 6.17 3.60 1.15
C ARG A 24 7.09 3.64 -0.04
N HIS A 25 7.92 2.62 -0.19
CA HIS A 25 8.82 2.52 -1.33
C HIS A 25 8.03 2.37 -2.62
N TYR A 26 6.99 1.52 -2.62
CA TYR A 26 6.14 1.35 -3.79
C TYR A 26 5.45 2.66 -4.13
N GLU A 27 5.00 3.40 -3.13
CA GLU A 27 4.37 4.68 -3.36
C GLU A 27 5.36 5.66 -3.98
N ALA A 28 6.58 5.70 -3.46
CA ALA A 28 7.61 6.60 -3.98
C ALA A 28 7.95 6.29 -5.42
N MET A 29 7.85 5.03 -5.80
CA MET A 29 8.11 4.62 -7.18
C MET A 29 6.92 4.82 -8.11
N GLY A 30 5.80 5.29 -7.57
CA GLY A 30 4.61 5.50 -8.37
C GLY A 30 3.82 4.24 -8.66
N LEU A 31 4.12 3.14 -7.98
CA LEU A 31 3.44 1.87 -8.23
C LEU A 31 2.08 1.81 -7.55
N ILE A 32 1.91 2.52 -6.47
CA ILE A 32 0.63 2.57 -5.77
C ILE A 32 0.45 3.98 -5.20
N THR A 33 -0.78 4.45 -5.19
CA THR A 33 -1.11 5.77 -4.68
C THR A 33 -2.18 5.60 -3.62
N PRO A 34 -2.00 6.20 -2.42
CA PRO A 34 -3.04 6.07 -1.40
C PRO A 34 -4.36 6.64 -1.88
N GLU A 35 -5.44 6.03 -1.46
CA GLU A 35 -6.77 6.52 -1.78
C GLU A 35 -7.00 7.88 -1.13
N TYR A 36 -6.43 8.07 0.04
CA TYR A 36 -6.65 9.29 0.81
C TYR A 36 -5.43 9.56 1.69
N VAL A 37 -5.04 10.81 1.77
CA VAL A 37 -3.99 11.23 2.71
C VAL A 37 -4.61 12.27 3.63
N ASP A 38 -4.56 12.01 4.93
CA ASP A 38 -5.12 12.93 5.91
C ASP A 38 -4.27 14.19 5.96
N PRO A 39 -4.84 15.35 5.63
CA PRO A 39 -4.03 16.57 5.59
C PRO A 39 -3.56 17.02 6.97
N ALA A 40 -4.23 16.60 8.02
CA ALA A 40 -3.84 17.00 9.36
C ALA A 40 -2.66 16.20 9.90
N THR A 41 -2.57 14.91 9.54
CA THR A 41 -1.56 14.02 10.10
C THR A 41 -0.57 13.53 9.06
N GLY A 42 -0.92 13.58 7.79
CA GLY A 42 -0.13 12.98 6.73
C GLY A 42 -0.27 11.47 6.66
N TYR A 43 -1.18 10.89 7.43
CA TYR A 43 -1.40 9.44 7.41
C TYR A 43 -2.02 9.04 6.09
N ARG A 44 -1.57 7.90 5.57
CA ARG A 44 -2.03 7.37 4.29
C ARG A 44 -3.03 6.27 4.51
N TYR A 45 -4.08 6.29 3.68
CA TYR A 45 -5.16 5.30 3.76
C TYR A 45 -5.42 4.73 2.37
N TYR A 46 -5.78 3.45 2.36
CA TYR A 46 -5.96 2.69 1.14
C TYR A 46 -7.36 2.08 1.15
N SER A 47 -7.88 1.75 -0.03
CA SER A 47 -9.20 1.14 -0.15
C SER A 47 -9.08 -0.29 -0.64
N ALA A 48 -10.18 -1.05 -0.51
CA ALA A 48 -10.19 -2.43 -0.94
C ALA A 48 -9.90 -2.57 -2.44
N ARG A 49 -10.26 -1.60 -3.23
CA ARG A 49 -10.00 -1.68 -4.67
C ARG A 49 -8.52 -1.56 -5.00
N GLN A 50 -7.69 -1.27 -4.02
CA GLN A 50 -6.26 -1.24 -4.20
C GLN A 50 -5.60 -2.56 -3.84
N PHE A 51 -6.39 -3.53 -3.36
CA PHE A 51 -5.85 -4.83 -2.99
C PHE A 51 -5.28 -5.57 -4.20
N GLU A 52 -6.01 -5.55 -5.31
CA GLU A 52 -5.57 -6.28 -6.49
C GLU A 52 -4.27 -5.70 -7.08
N PRO A 53 -4.17 -4.38 -7.27
CA PRO A 53 -2.90 -3.82 -7.74
C PRO A 53 -1.74 -4.13 -6.81
N LEU A 54 -1.98 -4.11 -5.49
CA LEU A 54 -0.90 -4.40 -4.56
C LEU A 54 -0.50 -5.86 -4.64
N ASN A 55 -1.46 -6.77 -4.77
CA ASN A 55 -1.16 -8.18 -4.95
C ASN A 55 -0.34 -8.41 -6.22
N THR A 56 -0.67 -7.70 -7.28
CA THR A 56 0.08 -7.80 -8.53
C THR A 56 1.52 -7.36 -8.33
N ILE A 57 1.73 -6.28 -7.61
CA ILE A 57 3.07 -5.79 -7.32
C ILE A 57 3.85 -6.85 -6.54
N ARG A 58 3.26 -7.41 -5.48
CA ARG A 58 3.90 -8.44 -4.68
C ARG A 58 4.28 -9.64 -5.53
N TYR A 59 3.36 -10.09 -6.36
CA TYR A 59 3.56 -11.26 -7.18
C TYR A 59 4.72 -11.06 -8.16
N LEU A 60 4.71 -9.92 -8.83
CA LEU A 60 5.75 -9.64 -9.81
C LEU A 60 7.12 -9.50 -9.16
N ARG A 61 7.17 -8.89 -7.97
CA ARG A 61 8.44 -8.75 -7.31
C ARG A 61 8.96 -10.07 -6.80
N ALA A 62 8.08 -10.96 -6.38
CA ALA A 62 8.49 -12.31 -5.98
C ALA A 62 9.09 -13.08 -7.13
N LEU A 63 8.55 -12.91 -8.34
CA LEU A 63 9.07 -13.56 -9.52
C LEU A 63 10.37 -12.95 -9.98
N ASP A 64 10.51 -11.68 -9.77
CA ASP A 64 11.60 -10.90 -10.36
C ASP A 64 12.86 -10.90 -9.52
N MET A 65 12.82 -11.44 -8.39
CA MET A 65 13.93 -11.55 -7.47
C MET A 65 15.29 -11.29 -8.03
N PRO A 66 16.20 -10.83 -7.24
CA PRO A 66 16.04 -10.31 -5.91
C PRO A 66 15.57 -8.88 -5.97
N LEU A 67 15.06 -8.43 -4.85
CA LEU A 67 14.66 -7.05 -4.76
C LEU A 67 15.84 -6.22 -4.35
N PRO A 68 15.95 -5.07 -4.95
CA PRO A 68 16.99 -4.15 -4.51
C PRO A 68 16.64 -3.59 -3.14
#